data_65b9c3333730cfc04fa570589004e557
#
_entry.id   65b9c3333730cfc04fa570589004e557
#
_cell.length_a   1.000
_cell.length_b   1.000
_cell.length_c   1.000
_cell.angle_alpha   90.00
_cell.angle_beta   90.00
_cell.angle_gamma   90.00
#
_symmetry.space_group_name_H-M   'P 1'
#
loop_
_entity.id
_entity.type
_entity.pdbx_description
1 polymer ?
#
loop_
_entity_poly.entity_id
_entity_poly.type
_entity_poly.pdbx_seq_one_letter_code
_entity_poly.pdbx_strand_id
1 'polypeptide(L)'
;MERAIFAMVANRALAPGSKRRVESWVKEDVAVPGLEEVSVYQLYRAMDFLLEAEEEMQREVYHSVAHLLNLEVDLLYFDTTSTYFEAEDPDQGEGTSSSDNGKRSSTIRRLGHSKDRRPDLPQVVIGLAVTREGIPIRCWVWPGNTADMSLIRQVKQDLIGWKLGRVITVVDRGFTSEENLRVMQQAGGHHIAGERMRSGKADVEAALSRSGGYQEIASNLHIKEIIIGEG
;
A
#
# COMPACT_ATOMS: atom_id res chain seq x y z
N MET A 1 -20.39 8.04 -16.07
CA MET A 1 -19.35 7.94 -15.02
C MET A 1 -18.77 6.53 -14.96
N GLU A 2 -19.52 5.52 -14.62
CA GLU A 2 -19.08 4.12 -14.50
C GLU A 2 -18.27 3.62 -15.74
N ARG A 3 -18.74 3.84 -16.95
CA ARG A 3 -18.06 3.42 -18.19
C ARG A 3 -16.70 4.14 -18.40
N ALA A 4 -16.59 5.38 -17.97
CA ALA A 4 -15.32 6.10 -18.02
C ALA A 4 -14.31 5.50 -17.04
N ILE A 5 -14.75 5.12 -15.83
CA ILE A 5 -13.93 4.39 -14.85
C ILE A 5 -13.50 3.05 -15.42
N PHE A 6 -14.44 2.28 -15.96
CA PHE A 6 -14.16 0.98 -16.58
C PHE A 6 -13.11 1.11 -17.69
N ALA A 7 -13.26 2.10 -18.59
CA ALA A 7 -12.30 2.34 -19.67
C ALA A 7 -10.89 2.67 -19.12
N MET A 8 -10.79 3.49 -18.05
CA MET A 8 -9.50 3.78 -17.42
C MET A 8 -8.84 2.55 -16.81
N VAL A 9 -9.61 1.68 -16.14
CA VAL A 9 -9.11 0.44 -15.54
C VAL A 9 -8.69 -0.55 -16.63
N ALA A 10 -9.54 -0.76 -17.63
CA ALA A 10 -9.24 -1.65 -18.76
C ALA A 10 -7.99 -1.19 -19.53
N ASN A 11 -7.88 0.12 -19.83
CA ASN A 11 -6.69 0.67 -20.47
C ASN A 11 -5.42 0.45 -19.63
N ARG A 12 -5.51 0.62 -18.29
CA ARG A 12 -4.37 0.38 -17.40
C ARG A 12 -3.88 -1.06 -17.45
N ALA A 13 -4.79 -2.02 -17.61
CA ALA A 13 -4.46 -3.44 -17.68
C ALA A 13 -3.99 -3.91 -19.05
N LEU A 14 -4.58 -3.37 -20.14
CA LEU A 14 -4.39 -3.88 -21.49
C LEU A 14 -3.40 -3.05 -22.33
N ALA A 15 -3.42 -1.71 -22.19
CA ALA A 15 -2.59 -0.80 -22.98
C ALA A 15 -2.26 0.46 -22.16
N PRO A 16 -1.43 0.35 -21.09
CA PRO A 16 -1.17 1.43 -20.14
C PRO A 16 -0.77 2.73 -20.85
N GLY A 17 -1.47 3.83 -20.52
CA GLY A 17 -1.21 5.13 -21.12
C GLY A 17 -1.70 6.30 -20.27
N SER A 18 -1.44 7.53 -20.76
CA SER A 18 -1.98 8.74 -20.15
C SER A 18 -3.50 8.82 -20.33
N LYS A 19 -4.18 9.66 -19.54
CA LYS A 19 -5.63 9.88 -19.71
C LYS A 19 -6.00 10.38 -21.13
N ARG A 20 -5.14 11.18 -21.74
CA ARG A 20 -5.30 11.59 -23.12
C ARG A 20 -5.20 10.42 -24.11
N ARG A 21 -4.35 9.44 -23.81
CA ARG A 21 -4.26 8.20 -24.62
C ARG A 21 -5.51 7.34 -24.48
N VAL A 22 -6.18 7.33 -23.30
CA VAL A 22 -7.44 6.60 -23.11
C VAL A 22 -8.53 7.10 -24.06
N GLU A 23 -8.61 8.42 -24.31
CA GLU A 23 -9.57 9.01 -25.23
C GLU A 23 -9.43 8.44 -26.65
N SER A 24 -8.22 8.44 -27.21
CA SER A 24 -7.97 7.83 -28.53
C SER A 24 -8.12 6.32 -28.53
N TRP A 25 -7.70 5.64 -27.46
CA TRP A 25 -7.80 4.19 -27.34
C TRP A 25 -9.25 3.69 -27.34
N VAL A 26 -10.17 4.39 -26.65
CA VAL A 26 -11.60 4.06 -26.66
C VAL A 26 -12.21 4.24 -28.04
N LYS A 27 -11.77 5.28 -28.78
CA LYS A 27 -12.31 5.62 -30.09
C LYS A 27 -11.80 4.71 -31.22
N GLU A 28 -10.53 4.28 -31.15
CA GLU A 28 -9.82 3.70 -32.28
C GLU A 28 -9.47 2.22 -32.09
N ASP A 29 -9.19 1.79 -30.85
CA ASP A 29 -8.55 0.50 -30.60
C ASP A 29 -9.48 -0.54 -29.98
N VAL A 30 -10.58 -0.12 -29.32
CA VAL A 30 -11.45 -1.04 -28.57
C VAL A 30 -12.94 -0.71 -28.70
N ALA A 31 -13.77 -1.73 -28.49
CA ALA A 31 -15.21 -1.55 -28.33
C ALA A 31 -15.58 -1.70 -26.84
N VAL A 32 -15.92 -0.58 -26.20
CA VAL A 32 -16.43 -0.58 -24.83
C VAL A 32 -17.96 -0.49 -24.85
N PRO A 33 -18.69 -1.53 -24.46
CA PRO A 33 -20.16 -1.51 -24.50
C PRO A 33 -20.72 -0.30 -23.72
N GLY A 34 -21.52 0.54 -24.40
CA GLY A 34 -22.13 1.73 -23.81
C GLY A 34 -21.16 2.93 -23.67
N LEU A 35 -20.02 2.91 -24.36
CA LEU A 35 -19.09 4.02 -24.44
C LEU A 35 -18.41 4.05 -25.81
N GLU A 36 -18.96 4.81 -26.73
CA GLU A 36 -18.39 4.99 -28.08
C GLU A 36 -17.26 6.04 -28.09
N GLU A 37 -17.43 7.09 -27.31
CA GLU A 37 -16.47 8.17 -27.15
C GLU A 37 -16.39 8.61 -25.69
N VAL A 38 -15.23 9.07 -25.26
CA VAL A 38 -15.01 9.66 -23.94
C VAL A 38 -14.01 10.80 -24.06
N SER A 39 -14.33 11.95 -23.51
CA SER A 39 -13.39 13.08 -23.48
C SER A 39 -12.46 12.98 -22.27
N VAL A 40 -11.26 13.56 -22.38
CA VAL A 40 -10.30 13.64 -21.27
C VAL A 40 -10.89 14.33 -20.03
N TYR A 41 -11.79 15.31 -20.23
CA TYR A 41 -12.49 15.98 -19.11
C TYR A 41 -13.47 15.05 -18.37
N GLN A 42 -14.12 14.12 -19.07
CA GLN A 42 -14.97 13.11 -18.43
C GLN A 42 -14.11 12.13 -17.62
N LEU A 43 -12.91 11.79 -18.12
CA LEU A 43 -11.96 10.95 -17.39
C LEU A 43 -11.46 11.65 -16.11
N TYR A 44 -11.12 12.93 -16.18
CA TYR A 44 -10.71 13.69 -14.99
C TYR A 44 -11.83 13.78 -13.95
N ARG A 45 -13.07 14.09 -14.36
CA ARG A 45 -14.22 14.07 -13.43
C ARG A 45 -14.47 12.69 -12.84
N ALA A 46 -14.22 11.62 -13.58
CA ALA A 46 -14.30 10.27 -13.06
C ALA A 46 -13.20 9.99 -12.02
N MET A 47 -12.01 10.55 -12.18
CA MET A 47 -10.94 10.47 -11.18
C MET A 47 -11.27 11.28 -9.92
N ASP A 48 -11.85 12.49 -10.05
CA ASP A 48 -12.31 13.28 -8.91
C ASP A 48 -13.34 12.51 -8.09
N PHE A 49 -14.31 11.88 -8.77
CA PHE A 49 -15.30 11.02 -8.11
C PHE A 49 -14.67 9.82 -7.39
N LEU A 50 -13.69 9.15 -8.02
CA LEU A 50 -12.97 8.04 -7.39
C LEU A 50 -12.19 8.50 -6.15
N LEU A 51 -11.62 9.69 -6.19
CA LEU A 51 -10.90 10.27 -5.04
C LEU A 51 -11.84 10.59 -3.87
N GLU A 52 -13.05 11.13 -4.18
CA GLU A 52 -14.07 11.42 -3.17
C GLU A 52 -14.63 10.15 -2.50
N ALA A 53 -14.76 9.06 -3.28
CA ALA A 53 -15.30 7.77 -2.83
C ALA A 53 -14.23 6.74 -2.44
N GLU A 54 -12.96 7.15 -2.34
CA GLU A 54 -11.82 6.23 -2.25
C GLU A 54 -11.97 5.17 -1.15
N GLU A 55 -12.26 5.58 0.07
CA GLU A 55 -12.32 4.66 1.22
C GLU A 55 -13.50 3.68 1.10
N GLU A 56 -14.68 4.19 0.75
CA GLU A 56 -15.87 3.36 0.58
C GLU A 56 -15.68 2.38 -0.57
N MET A 57 -15.17 2.86 -1.70
CA MET A 57 -14.89 2.05 -2.88
C MET A 57 -13.89 0.92 -2.56
N GLN A 58 -12.77 1.22 -1.93
CA GLN A 58 -11.77 0.20 -1.57
C GLN A 58 -12.38 -0.87 -0.67
N ARG A 59 -13.16 -0.47 0.33
CA ARG A 59 -13.82 -1.38 1.26
C ARG A 59 -14.84 -2.28 0.56
N GLU A 60 -15.71 -1.71 -0.29
CA GLU A 60 -16.72 -2.47 -1.02
C GLU A 60 -16.11 -3.44 -2.05
N VAL A 61 -15.06 -3.01 -2.76
CA VAL A 61 -14.32 -3.89 -3.68
C VAL A 61 -13.70 -5.07 -2.91
N TYR A 62 -13.03 -4.80 -1.77
CA TYR A 62 -12.47 -5.86 -0.95
C TYR A 62 -13.56 -6.84 -0.47
N HIS A 63 -14.66 -6.36 0.10
CA HIS A 63 -15.73 -7.23 0.59
C HIS A 63 -16.39 -8.04 -0.53
N SER A 64 -16.56 -7.45 -1.71
CA SER A 64 -17.11 -8.16 -2.88
C SER A 64 -16.19 -9.30 -3.32
N VAL A 65 -14.89 -9.06 -3.38
CA VAL A 65 -13.88 -10.07 -3.73
C VAL A 65 -13.78 -11.14 -2.64
N ALA A 66 -13.73 -10.73 -1.37
CA ALA A 66 -13.65 -11.64 -0.24
C ALA A 66 -14.87 -12.58 -0.19
N HIS A 67 -16.07 -12.06 -0.42
CA HIS A 67 -17.28 -12.85 -0.50
C HIS A 67 -17.29 -13.81 -1.72
N LEU A 68 -16.89 -13.30 -2.89
CA LEU A 68 -16.85 -14.11 -4.13
C LEU A 68 -15.87 -15.28 -4.02
N LEU A 69 -14.72 -15.06 -3.40
CA LEU A 69 -13.66 -16.06 -3.27
C LEU A 69 -13.71 -16.84 -1.94
N ASN A 70 -14.69 -16.53 -1.07
CA ASN A 70 -14.78 -17.09 0.30
C ASN A 70 -13.45 -16.97 1.07
N LEU A 71 -12.86 -15.77 1.06
CA LEU A 71 -11.55 -15.52 1.66
C LEU A 71 -11.65 -15.45 3.18
N GLU A 72 -10.77 -16.20 3.84
CA GLU A 72 -10.46 -16.02 5.27
C GLU A 72 -9.08 -15.36 5.37
N VAL A 73 -9.03 -14.16 5.94
CA VAL A 73 -7.77 -13.43 6.08
C VAL A 73 -7.13 -13.80 7.42
N ASP A 74 -6.12 -14.64 7.39
CA ASP A 74 -5.29 -15.04 8.54
C ASP A 74 -3.98 -14.25 8.61
N LEU A 75 -3.41 -13.89 7.45
CA LEU A 75 -2.22 -13.07 7.31
C LEU A 75 -2.51 -11.80 6.51
N LEU A 76 -2.00 -10.69 7.01
CA LEU A 76 -2.03 -9.39 6.34
C LEU A 76 -0.59 -8.96 6.09
N TYR A 77 -0.18 -8.96 4.83
CA TYR A 77 1.11 -8.44 4.40
C TYR A 77 0.99 -6.96 4.14
N PHE A 78 1.86 -6.17 4.74
CA PHE A 78 1.93 -4.73 4.50
C PHE A 78 3.35 -4.33 4.12
N ASP A 79 3.44 -3.60 3.02
CA ASP A 79 4.68 -2.98 2.56
C ASP A 79 4.40 -1.65 1.87
N THR A 80 5.46 -0.85 1.70
CA THR A 80 5.43 0.42 1.00
C THR A 80 6.37 0.41 -0.19
N THR A 81 6.02 1.20 -1.20
CA THR A 81 6.92 1.54 -2.30
C THR A 81 6.86 3.03 -2.55
N SER A 82 7.77 3.56 -3.37
CA SER A 82 7.70 4.93 -3.86
C SER A 82 7.53 4.95 -5.37
N THR A 83 6.84 5.98 -5.86
CA THR A 83 6.75 6.27 -7.29
C THR A 83 7.15 7.71 -7.50
N TYR A 84 8.15 7.95 -8.34
CA TYR A 84 8.63 9.29 -8.68
C TYR A 84 7.91 9.85 -9.93
N PHE A 85 7.95 11.17 -10.05
CA PHE A 85 7.43 11.91 -11.18
C PHE A 85 8.58 12.58 -11.91
N GLU A 86 8.64 12.44 -13.21
CA GLU A 86 9.57 13.19 -14.08
C GLU A 86 9.08 14.63 -14.22
N ALA A 87 9.04 15.36 -13.11
CA ALA A 87 8.66 16.76 -13.00
C ALA A 87 9.78 17.49 -12.26
N GLU A 88 10.08 18.72 -12.68
CA GLU A 88 11.22 19.46 -12.12
C GLU A 88 11.00 19.90 -10.69
N ASP A 89 9.76 20.21 -10.29
CA ASP A 89 9.45 20.76 -8.98
C ASP A 89 8.51 19.87 -8.16
N PRO A 90 8.77 19.74 -6.84
CA PRO A 90 7.79 19.19 -5.91
C PRO A 90 6.59 20.13 -5.78
N ASP A 91 5.48 19.63 -5.24
CA ASP A 91 4.32 20.46 -4.95
C ASP A 91 4.70 21.58 -3.96
N GLN A 92 4.42 22.83 -4.31
CA GLN A 92 4.70 23.98 -3.45
C GLN A 92 3.56 24.17 -2.44
N GLY A 93 3.92 24.40 -1.18
CA GLY A 93 3.01 24.72 -0.07
C GLY A 93 3.34 23.96 1.21
N GLU A 94 3.32 24.64 2.34
CA GLU A 94 3.25 24.03 3.66
C GLU A 94 1.76 23.65 3.90
N GLY A 95 1.50 22.37 4.09
CA GLY A 95 0.24 21.73 4.48
C GLY A 95 -1.05 22.55 4.38
N THR A 96 -2.06 21.96 3.75
CA THR A 96 -3.45 22.45 3.79
C THR A 96 -3.68 23.93 3.53
N SER A 97 -3.40 24.41 2.34
CA SER A 97 -4.08 25.60 1.85
C SER A 97 -5.52 25.22 1.51
N SER A 98 -6.46 25.61 2.34
CA SER A 98 -7.88 25.65 2.00
C SER A 98 -8.04 26.59 0.81
N SER A 99 -8.06 26.06 -0.40
CA SER A 99 -8.55 26.80 -1.55
C SER A 99 -10.05 27.05 -1.33
N ASP A 100 -10.52 28.20 -1.78
CA ASP A 100 -11.85 28.79 -1.59
C ASP A 100 -13.04 27.91 -2.03
N ASN A 101 -12.84 26.64 -2.37
CA ASN A 101 -13.83 25.66 -2.81
C ASN A 101 -13.77 24.32 -2.06
N GLY A 102 -13.16 24.25 -0.86
CA GLY A 102 -13.18 23.02 -0.04
C GLY A 102 -12.38 21.82 -0.62
N LYS A 103 -11.72 21.95 -1.76
CA LYS A 103 -10.83 20.92 -2.32
C LYS A 103 -9.52 20.93 -1.55
N ARG A 104 -9.23 19.86 -0.83
CA ARG A 104 -7.91 19.59 -0.25
C ARG A 104 -6.90 19.45 -1.39
N SER A 105 -6.17 20.52 -1.70
CA SER A 105 -4.94 20.42 -2.46
C SER A 105 -3.87 19.85 -1.51
N SER A 106 -3.74 18.54 -1.48
CA SER A 106 -2.68 17.92 -0.71
C SER A 106 -1.39 17.98 -1.52
N THR A 107 -0.40 18.67 -1.00
CA THR A 107 0.97 18.69 -1.54
C THR A 107 1.64 17.34 -1.25
N ILE A 108 1.34 16.32 -2.05
CA ILE A 108 1.81 14.94 -1.82
C ILE A 108 3.10 14.60 -2.56
N ARG A 109 3.40 15.29 -3.68
CA ARG A 109 4.65 15.08 -4.42
C ARG A 109 5.79 15.81 -3.70
N ARG A 110 6.61 15.07 -2.98
CA ARG A 110 7.73 15.59 -2.18
C ARG A 110 9.01 14.85 -2.52
N LEU A 111 10.15 15.55 -2.37
CA LEU A 111 11.43 14.87 -2.36
C LEU A 111 11.53 14.02 -1.09
N GLY A 112 12.08 12.83 -1.20
CA GLY A 112 12.18 11.89 -0.08
C GLY A 112 13.14 10.75 -0.35
N HIS A 113 13.08 9.71 0.49
CA HIS A 113 13.88 8.52 0.32
C HIS A 113 13.31 7.65 -0.79
N SER A 114 13.90 7.76 -1.99
CA SER A 114 13.43 6.99 -3.16
C SER A 114 13.90 5.54 -3.11
N LYS A 115 12.97 4.60 -3.18
CA LYS A 115 13.26 3.17 -3.35
C LYS A 115 13.81 2.87 -4.75
N ASP A 116 13.55 3.75 -5.73
CA ASP A 116 14.03 3.66 -7.12
C ASP A 116 15.37 4.37 -7.34
N ARG A 117 16.03 4.82 -6.27
CA ARG A 117 17.31 5.57 -6.31
C ARG A 117 17.25 6.89 -7.09
N ARG A 118 16.09 7.54 -7.09
CA ARG A 118 15.85 8.87 -7.68
C ARG A 118 15.43 9.88 -6.61
N PRO A 119 16.33 10.20 -5.62
CA PRO A 119 16.03 11.19 -4.58
C PRO A 119 15.96 12.63 -5.13
N ASP A 120 16.40 12.83 -6.36
CA ASP A 120 16.37 14.08 -7.12
C ASP A 120 14.99 14.43 -7.66
N LEU A 121 14.05 13.47 -7.69
CA LEU A 121 12.71 13.67 -8.24
C LEU A 121 11.61 13.63 -7.16
N PRO A 122 10.56 14.47 -7.35
CA PRO A 122 9.38 14.40 -6.49
C PRO A 122 8.72 13.03 -6.59
N GLN A 123 8.29 12.50 -5.45
CA GLN A 123 7.69 11.17 -5.34
C GLN A 123 6.48 11.18 -4.43
N VAL A 124 5.74 10.08 -4.43
CA VAL A 124 4.74 9.71 -3.43
C VAL A 124 5.12 8.36 -2.83
N VAL A 125 4.72 8.13 -1.59
CA VAL A 125 4.83 6.82 -0.94
C VAL A 125 3.48 6.13 -1.09
N ILE A 126 3.51 4.87 -1.55
CA ILE A 126 2.33 4.03 -1.72
C ILE A 126 2.46 2.86 -0.77
N GLY A 127 1.44 2.64 0.08
CA GLY A 127 1.35 1.46 0.92
C GLY A 127 0.28 0.51 0.40
N LEU A 128 0.52 -0.78 0.52
CA LEU A 128 -0.42 -1.81 0.11
C LEU A 128 -0.52 -2.88 1.19
N ALA A 129 -1.76 -3.16 1.62
CA ALA A 129 -2.08 -4.33 2.43
C ALA A 129 -2.71 -5.40 1.54
N VAL A 130 -2.20 -6.63 1.64
CA VAL A 130 -2.69 -7.77 0.85
C VAL A 130 -2.90 -9.00 1.73
N THR A 131 -3.74 -9.93 1.28
CA THR A 131 -3.90 -11.26 1.89
C THR A 131 -2.70 -12.16 1.58
N ARG A 132 -2.67 -13.38 2.14
CA ARG A 132 -1.68 -14.42 1.83
C ARG A 132 -1.63 -14.75 0.33
N GLU A 133 -2.76 -14.72 -0.35
CA GLU A 133 -2.90 -15.01 -1.78
C GLU A 133 -2.55 -13.80 -2.66
N GLY A 134 -2.16 -12.67 -2.07
CA GLY A 134 -1.84 -11.44 -2.79
C GLY A 134 -3.07 -10.62 -3.20
N ILE A 135 -4.25 -10.89 -2.65
CA ILE A 135 -5.44 -10.11 -2.92
C ILE A 135 -5.34 -8.76 -2.18
N PRO A 136 -5.44 -7.62 -2.89
CA PRO A 136 -5.39 -6.31 -2.25
C PRO A 136 -6.56 -6.11 -1.29
N ILE A 137 -6.24 -5.66 -0.07
CA ILE A 137 -7.21 -5.26 0.94
C ILE A 137 -7.40 -3.75 0.86
N ARG A 138 -6.31 -2.99 1.05
CA ARG A 138 -6.34 -1.53 1.02
C ARG A 138 -5.03 -0.97 0.48
N CYS A 139 -5.14 0.14 -0.24
CA CYS A 139 -4.03 0.94 -0.73
C CYS A 139 -4.05 2.32 -0.05
N TRP A 140 -2.88 2.88 0.25
CA TRP A 140 -2.69 4.23 0.76
C TRP A 140 -1.71 5.00 -0.10
N VAL A 141 -1.89 6.31 -0.13
CA VAL A 141 -0.93 7.23 -0.76
C VAL A 141 -0.57 8.31 0.25
N TRP A 142 0.73 8.48 0.49
CA TRP A 142 1.28 9.49 1.41
C TRP A 142 2.25 10.42 0.70
N PRO A 143 2.53 11.59 1.31
CA PRO A 143 3.59 12.48 0.84
C PRO A 143 4.92 11.75 0.68
N GLY A 144 5.67 12.09 -0.36
CA GLY A 144 6.92 11.41 -0.74
C GLY A 144 8.04 11.43 0.31
N ASN A 145 7.95 12.31 1.31
CA ASN A 145 8.87 12.39 2.44
C ASN A 145 8.40 11.63 3.68
N THR A 146 7.34 10.83 3.57
CA THR A 146 6.82 10.04 4.69
C THR A 146 7.77 8.88 4.99
N ALA A 147 8.10 8.70 6.27
CA ALA A 147 8.93 7.60 6.73
C ALA A 147 8.09 6.35 7.02
N ASP A 148 8.54 5.18 6.59
CA ASP A 148 7.87 3.89 6.79
C ASP A 148 7.51 3.64 8.26
N MET A 149 8.41 3.99 9.18
CA MET A 149 8.21 3.80 10.62
C MET A 149 6.99 4.54 11.20
N SER A 150 6.51 5.59 10.55
CA SER A 150 5.37 6.38 11.05
C SER A 150 4.00 5.82 10.66
N LEU A 151 3.94 4.84 9.76
CA LEU A 151 2.72 4.44 9.07
C LEU A 151 1.90 3.37 9.79
N ILE A 152 2.51 2.48 10.57
CA ILE A 152 1.86 1.31 11.16
C ILE A 152 0.65 1.69 12.02
N ARG A 153 0.75 2.76 12.80
CA ARG A 153 -0.37 3.23 13.65
C ARG A 153 -1.58 3.61 12.79
N GLN A 154 -1.37 4.38 11.74
CA GLN A 154 -2.44 4.78 10.82
C GLN A 154 -3.03 3.58 10.10
N VAL A 155 -2.19 2.71 9.52
CA VAL A 155 -2.62 1.49 8.81
C VAL A 155 -3.51 0.62 9.72
N LYS A 156 -3.10 0.41 10.97
CA LYS A 156 -3.89 -0.36 11.93
C LYS A 156 -5.23 0.31 12.27
N GLN A 157 -5.24 1.63 12.45
CA GLN A 157 -6.47 2.40 12.72
C GLN A 157 -7.43 2.35 11.54
N ASP A 158 -6.92 2.56 10.34
CA ASP A 158 -7.70 2.59 9.12
C ASP A 158 -8.33 1.23 8.74
N LEU A 159 -7.76 0.14 9.22
CA LEU A 159 -8.30 -1.21 9.03
C LEU A 159 -9.30 -1.62 10.12
N ILE A 160 -9.52 -0.78 11.15
CA ILE A 160 -10.59 -1.01 12.11
C ILE A 160 -11.95 -0.96 11.40
N GLY A 161 -12.79 -1.96 11.63
CA GLY A 161 -14.11 -2.04 10.98
C GLY A 161 -14.14 -2.74 9.61
N TRP A 162 -12.98 -3.13 9.08
CA TRP A 162 -12.91 -3.93 7.83
C TRP A 162 -13.28 -5.40 8.00
N LYS A 163 -13.63 -5.81 9.23
CA LYS A 163 -14.08 -7.18 9.55
C LYS A 163 -13.08 -8.26 9.11
N LEU A 164 -11.80 -7.95 9.18
CA LEU A 164 -10.73 -8.90 8.81
C LEU A 164 -10.61 -10.08 9.78
N GLY A 165 -11.30 -10.03 10.92
CA GLY A 165 -11.17 -11.03 11.96
C GLY A 165 -9.84 -10.90 12.72
N ARG A 166 -9.29 -12.05 13.16
CA ARG A 166 -8.02 -12.11 13.87
C ARG A 166 -6.89 -12.35 12.88
N VAL A 167 -6.17 -11.30 12.51
CA VAL A 167 -5.08 -11.37 11.52
C VAL A 167 -3.70 -11.23 12.18
N ILE A 168 -2.71 -11.91 11.61
CA ILE A 168 -1.31 -11.73 11.91
C ILE A 168 -0.75 -10.74 10.89
N THR A 169 -0.24 -9.60 11.33
CA THR A 169 0.36 -8.59 10.46
C THR A 169 1.80 -8.97 10.12
N VAL A 170 2.12 -9.05 8.85
CA VAL A 170 3.46 -9.36 8.34
C VAL A 170 4.08 -8.10 7.75
N VAL A 171 5.22 -7.69 8.27
CA VAL A 171 5.95 -6.50 7.83
C VAL A 171 7.44 -6.77 7.66
N ASP A 172 8.07 -5.98 6.83
CA ASP A 172 9.52 -6.04 6.66
C ASP A 172 10.26 -5.29 7.81
N ARG A 173 11.59 -5.35 7.78
CA ARG A 173 12.47 -4.72 8.78
C ARG A 173 12.38 -3.18 8.82
N GLY A 174 11.82 -2.53 7.83
CA GLY A 174 11.61 -1.09 7.79
C GLY A 174 10.60 -0.61 8.84
N PHE A 175 9.76 -1.50 9.33
CA PHE A 175 8.68 -1.21 10.26
C PHE A 175 8.93 -1.67 11.70
N THR A 176 10.12 -2.18 12.04
CA THR A 176 10.42 -2.83 13.33
C THR A 176 10.96 -1.88 14.41
N SER A 177 10.44 -0.66 14.51
CA SER A 177 10.68 0.16 15.70
C SER A 177 9.94 -0.43 16.92
N GLU A 178 10.47 -0.22 18.12
CA GLU A 178 9.80 -0.68 19.37
C GLU A 178 8.38 -0.14 19.48
N GLU A 179 8.14 1.10 19.08
CA GLU A 179 6.82 1.70 19.07
C GLU A 179 5.88 0.96 18.13
N ASN A 180 6.31 0.64 16.90
CA ASN A 180 5.50 -0.09 15.94
C ASN A 180 5.19 -1.51 16.41
N LEU A 181 6.16 -2.22 17.01
CA LEU A 181 5.94 -3.53 17.59
C LEU A 181 4.89 -3.48 18.70
N ARG A 182 4.96 -2.48 19.59
CA ARG A 182 3.93 -2.24 20.63
C ARG A 182 2.55 -1.96 20.01
N VAL A 183 2.50 -1.12 18.97
CA VAL A 183 1.24 -0.81 18.27
C VAL A 183 0.65 -2.09 17.65
N MET A 184 1.46 -2.92 17.00
CA MET A 184 0.99 -4.17 16.41
C MET A 184 0.48 -5.17 17.45
N GLN A 185 1.07 -5.21 18.65
CA GLN A 185 0.64 -6.07 19.76
C GLN A 185 -0.61 -5.58 20.48
N GLN A 186 -0.98 -4.30 20.35
CA GLN A 186 -2.17 -3.76 21.02
C GLN A 186 -3.44 -4.52 20.63
N ALA A 187 -4.37 -4.64 21.58
CA ALA A 187 -5.64 -5.36 21.42
C ALA A 187 -5.48 -6.87 21.07
N GLY A 188 -4.41 -7.50 21.53
CA GLY A 188 -4.14 -8.93 21.28
C GLY A 188 -3.68 -9.21 19.84
N GLY A 189 -3.14 -8.21 19.16
CA GLY A 189 -2.58 -8.36 17.81
C GLY A 189 -1.34 -9.24 17.81
N HIS A 190 -1.16 -9.98 16.74
CA HIS A 190 0.05 -10.76 16.44
C HIS A 190 0.75 -10.20 15.20
N HIS A 191 2.07 -10.37 15.15
CA HIS A 191 2.84 -9.92 14.00
C HIS A 191 4.01 -10.85 13.70
N ILE A 192 4.44 -10.83 12.44
CA ILE A 192 5.70 -11.38 11.97
C ILE A 192 6.48 -10.21 11.37
N ALA A 193 7.67 -9.97 11.85
CA ALA A 193 8.46 -8.82 11.42
C ALA A 193 9.91 -9.23 11.12
N GLY A 194 10.47 -8.68 10.05
CA GLY A 194 11.88 -8.86 9.72
C GLY A 194 12.77 -8.15 10.75
N GLU A 195 13.85 -8.77 11.23
CA GLU A 195 14.79 -8.13 12.15
C GLU A 195 16.19 -8.05 11.52
N ARG A 196 16.92 -6.99 11.86
CA ARG A 196 18.32 -6.81 11.42
C ARG A 196 19.23 -7.67 12.26
N MET A 197 19.76 -8.75 11.71
CA MET A 197 20.64 -9.70 12.44
C MET A 197 21.97 -9.07 12.92
N ARG A 198 22.33 -7.86 12.51
CA ARG A 198 23.52 -7.11 12.95
C ARG A 198 23.13 -5.82 13.66
N SER A 199 22.06 -5.82 14.42
CA SER A 199 21.55 -4.61 15.10
C SER A 199 22.26 -4.30 16.41
N GLY A 200 23.00 -5.25 16.99
CA GLY A 200 23.55 -5.12 18.34
C GLY A 200 22.49 -5.17 19.45
N LYS A 201 21.24 -5.53 19.12
CA LYS A 201 20.18 -5.71 20.12
C LYS A 201 20.42 -7.00 20.90
N ALA A 202 20.17 -6.96 22.20
CA ALA A 202 20.34 -8.11 23.10
C ALA A 202 19.57 -9.36 22.64
N ASP A 203 18.34 -9.19 22.15
CA ASP A 203 17.50 -10.26 21.65
C ASP A 203 18.09 -10.94 20.42
N VAL A 204 18.67 -10.15 19.49
CA VAL A 204 19.33 -10.66 18.30
C VAL A 204 20.61 -11.42 18.68
N GLU A 205 21.39 -10.90 19.59
CA GLU A 205 22.60 -11.58 20.11
C GLU A 205 22.24 -12.88 20.82
N ALA A 206 21.19 -12.87 21.65
CA ALA A 206 20.66 -14.06 22.29
C ALA A 206 20.20 -15.11 21.27
N ALA A 207 19.52 -14.71 20.20
CA ALA A 207 19.09 -15.59 19.12
C ALA A 207 20.27 -16.22 18.37
N LEU A 208 21.27 -15.41 18.04
CA LEU A 208 22.46 -15.85 17.28
C LEU A 208 23.39 -16.74 18.11
N SER A 209 23.47 -16.50 19.42
CA SER A 209 24.35 -17.27 20.32
C SER A 209 23.89 -18.71 20.57
N ARG A 210 22.59 -19.00 20.38
CA ARG A 210 22.05 -20.35 20.57
C ARG A 210 22.43 -21.27 19.40
N SER A 211 23.18 -22.32 19.68
CA SER A 211 23.63 -23.31 18.67
C SER A 211 22.59 -24.39 18.39
N GLY A 212 22.64 -24.98 17.20
CA GLY A 212 21.87 -26.17 16.81
C GLY A 212 20.43 -25.95 16.38
N GLY A 213 19.73 -27.02 16.09
CA GLY A 213 18.29 -27.00 15.86
C GLY A 213 17.78 -26.51 14.50
N TYR A 214 18.63 -26.44 13.48
CA TYR A 214 18.17 -26.14 12.12
C TYR A 214 17.40 -27.32 11.52
N GLN A 215 16.23 -27.02 10.94
CA GLN A 215 15.40 -27.96 10.20
C GLN A 215 15.40 -27.57 8.72
N GLU A 216 15.63 -28.53 7.84
CA GLU A 216 15.51 -28.33 6.41
C GLU A 216 14.01 -28.33 6.03
N ILE A 217 13.56 -27.22 5.43
CA ILE A 217 12.19 -27.05 4.92
C ILE A 217 12.16 -27.23 3.41
N ALA A 218 13.23 -26.81 2.74
CA ALA A 218 13.45 -27.02 1.31
C ALA A 218 14.96 -27.17 1.07
N SER A 219 15.35 -27.67 -0.10
CA SER A 219 16.75 -27.95 -0.45
C SER A 219 17.72 -26.77 -0.26
N ASN A 220 17.19 -25.55 -0.23
CA ASN A 220 17.95 -24.31 -0.06
C ASN A 220 17.49 -23.49 1.15
N LEU A 221 16.61 -24.04 2.02
CA LEU A 221 16.03 -23.33 3.15
C LEU A 221 16.11 -24.17 4.43
N HIS A 222 16.87 -23.67 5.39
CA HIS A 222 16.92 -24.20 6.74
C HIS A 222 16.37 -23.16 7.70
N ILE A 223 15.47 -23.55 8.58
CA ILE A 223 14.91 -22.71 9.64
C ILE A 223 15.30 -23.18 11.02
N LYS A 224 15.30 -22.27 11.97
CA LYS A 224 15.53 -22.53 13.37
C LYS A 224 14.60 -21.65 14.19
N GLU A 225 13.86 -22.27 15.08
CA GLU A 225 12.99 -21.54 16.01
C GLU A 225 13.71 -21.35 17.36
N ILE A 226 13.65 -20.12 17.89
CA ILE A 226 14.21 -19.76 19.18
C ILE A 226 13.24 -18.85 19.90
N ILE A 227 12.87 -19.21 21.12
CA ILE A 227 12.05 -18.36 22.00
C ILE A 227 12.99 -17.48 22.80
N ILE A 228 12.79 -16.16 22.73
CA ILE A 228 13.53 -15.12 23.42
C ILE A 228 12.56 -14.30 24.26
N GLY A 229 12.96 -13.97 25.48
CA GLY A 229 12.13 -13.25 26.43
C GLY A 229 11.35 -14.18 27.37
N GLU A 230 10.78 -13.59 28.40
CA GLU A 230 9.84 -14.27 29.27
C GLU A 230 8.46 -14.28 28.59
N GLY A 231 7.85 -15.46 28.45
CA GLY A 231 6.54 -15.64 27.85
C GLY A 231 5.41 -15.06 28.69
#